data_61c41c045210018b92e52c445824eb82
#
_entry.id   61c41c045210018b92e52c445824eb82
#
_cell.length_a   1.000
_cell.length_b   1.000
_cell.length_c   1.000
_cell.angle_alpha   90.00
_cell.angle_beta   90.00
_cell.angle_gamma   90.00
#
_symmetry.space_group_name_H-M   'P 1'
#
loop_
_entity.id
_entity.type
_entity.pdbx_description
1 polymer ?
#
loop_
_entity_poly.entity_id
_entity_poly.type
_entity_poly.pdbx_seq_one_letter_code
_entity_poly.pdbx_strand_id
1 'polypeptide(L)'
;EQEDMSLFFDKEVVTIILDNLISNAIKYTEKGTITLGLHQVVRNNIHHTEISVSDTGFGIAPDALPHIFDRYYQEGSEHQASGTGIGLALVKNLVVLHEGEIRVESSLNVGSTFYVSLLTDNTYPHVLHADSTEKTSDEKDEKEENIEPVHSGKRILLIVEDNRDICDYIVESFSDDFEVRTAANGEQGLEQALGCIPDIIVSDIMMPVMNGIVMCRKLKEDLRTSHIPIILLTAKDSLQDKEEGYQVGADSYLTKPFSATLLHSRIHNLLESRKLLAERFNTNSILIDKRAAVTESMNKLDNEFLEKINKLIEDRLSSEKIDIGYLSDAMCMSNSTLYRKMKALTGLSTNEYIRKIKMQYAERLLFCLLYTSPSPRD
;
A
#
# COMPACT_ATOMS: atom_id res chain seq x y z
N GLU A 1 -34.66 18.91 6.66
CA GLU A 1 -35.10 18.19 5.44
C GLU A 1 -33.94 17.27 5.06
N GLN A 2 -34.15 15.96 5.23
CA GLN A 2 -33.21 14.93 4.74
C GLN A 2 -33.48 14.77 3.25
N GLU A 3 -32.63 15.36 2.42
CA GLU A 3 -32.56 14.96 1.02
C GLU A 3 -31.80 13.62 0.98
N ASP A 4 -32.45 12.59 0.45
CA ASP A 4 -31.81 11.33 0.11
C ASP A 4 -30.75 11.59 -0.99
N MET A 5 -29.50 11.70 -0.59
CA MET A 5 -28.37 11.93 -1.49
C MET A 5 -27.76 10.60 -1.88
N SER A 6 -28.00 10.16 -3.09
CA SER A 6 -27.29 9.02 -3.68
C SER A 6 -26.00 9.54 -4.32
N LEU A 7 -24.85 9.08 -3.81
CA LEU A 7 -23.52 9.51 -4.25
C LEU A 7 -22.74 8.30 -4.78
N PHE A 8 -22.02 8.51 -5.87
CA PHE A 8 -21.19 7.48 -6.49
C PHE A 8 -19.75 7.56 -5.95
N PHE A 9 -19.49 6.86 -4.84
CA PHE A 9 -18.17 6.77 -4.25
C PHE A 9 -17.75 5.32 -4.05
N ASP A 10 -16.45 5.08 -4.03
CA ASP A 10 -15.91 3.86 -3.46
C ASP A 10 -16.16 3.86 -1.94
N LYS A 11 -17.08 2.99 -1.51
CA LYS A 11 -17.50 2.88 -0.11
C LYS A 11 -16.31 2.60 0.83
N GLU A 12 -15.36 1.78 0.41
CA GLU A 12 -14.21 1.40 1.23
C GLU A 12 -13.28 2.59 1.44
N VAL A 13 -13.03 3.37 0.38
CA VAL A 13 -12.19 4.56 0.44
C VAL A 13 -12.79 5.64 1.35
N VAL A 14 -14.08 5.91 1.22
CA VAL A 14 -14.76 6.89 2.08
C VAL A 14 -14.76 6.42 3.54
N THR A 15 -14.95 5.13 3.79
CA THR A 15 -14.87 4.55 5.15
C THR A 15 -13.48 4.75 5.74
N ILE A 16 -12.40 4.44 5.00
CA ILE A 16 -11.01 4.62 5.47
C ILE A 16 -10.72 6.10 5.78
N ILE A 17 -11.19 7.03 4.92
CA ILE A 17 -11.02 8.47 5.16
C ILE A 17 -11.73 8.88 6.44
N LEU A 18 -13.00 8.50 6.61
CA LEU A 18 -13.79 8.84 7.78
C LEU A 18 -13.22 8.24 9.07
N ASP A 19 -12.85 6.98 9.06
CA ASP A 19 -12.28 6.29 10.23
C ASP A 19 -11.00 6.97 10.71
N ASN A 20 -10.11 7.38 9.79
CA ASN A 20 -8.89 8.10 10.16
C ASN A 20 -9.19 9.49 10.73
N LEU A 21 -10.08 10.27 10.10
CA LEU A 21 -10.40 11.61 10.56
C LEU A 21 -11.16 11.60 11.89
N ILE A 22 -12.16 10.72 12.04
CA ILE A 22 -12.95 10.59 13.27
C ILE A 22 -12.09 10.03 14.41
N SER A 23 -11.26 9.03 14.14
CA SER A 23 -10.34 8.48 15.15
C SER A 23 -9.36 9.54 15.66
N ASN A 24 -8.86 10.42 14.78
CA ASN A 24 -8.03 11.55 15.18
C ASN A 24 -8.84 12.55 16.02
N ALA A 25 -10.04 12.93 15.61
CA ALA A 25 -10.91 13.84 16.36
C ALA A 25 -11.19 13.32 17.78
N ILE A 26 -11.53 12.02 17.92
CA ILE A 26 -11.75 11.37 19.22
C ILE A 26 -10.48 11.39 20.06
N LYS A 27 -9.34 11.11 19.45
CA LYS A 27 -8.04 11.02 20.12
C LYS A 27 -7.56 12.35 20.70
N TYR A 28 -7.80 13.45 19.98
CA TYR A 28 -7.32 14.78 20.33
C TYR A 28 -8.37 15.66 21.03
N THR A 29 -9.55 15.10 21.33
CA THR A 29 -10.62 15.78 22.09
C THR A 29 -10.91 15.03 23.38
N GLU A 30 -10.30 15.47 24.49
CA GLU A 30 -10.58 14.86 25.82
C GLU A 30 -12.00 15.14 26.30
N LYS A 31 -12.47 16.36 26.10
CA LYS A 31 -13.83 16.81 26.42
C LYS A 31 -14.26 17.82 25.38
N GLY A 32 -15.42 17.64 24.79
CA GLY A 32 -15.91 18.55 23.77
C GLY A 32 -16.89 17.89 22.80
N THR A 33 -16.97 18.43 21.61
CA THR A 33 -17.90 17.98 20.57
C THR A 33 -17.13 17.65 19.30
N ILE A 34 -17.51 16.54 18.67
CA ILE A 34 -17.08 16.19 17.32
C ILE A 34 -18.28 16.30 16.40
N THR A 35 -18.13 17.04 15.33
CA THR A 35 -19.20 17.29 14.36
C THR A 35 -18.81 16.75 13.00
N LEU A 36 -19.67 15.93 12.40
CA LEU A 36 -19.56 15.46 11.03
C LEU A 36 -20.50 16.26 10.15
N GLY A 37 -19.99 16.89 9.11
CA GLY A 37 -20.77 17.64 8.14
C GLY A 37 -20.65 17.05 6.74
N LEU A 38 -21.72 17.15 5.95
CA LEU A 38 -21.74 16.75 4.54
C LEU A 38 -22.42 17.87 3.74
N HIS A 39 -21.71 18.43 2.78
CA HIS A 39 -22.20 19.55 1.98
C HIS A 39 -21.91 19.32 0.49
N GLN A 40 -22.82 19.75 -0.36
CA GLN A 40 -22.54 19.86 -1.80
C GLN A 40 -21.98 21.24 -2.10
N VAL A 41 -20.88 21.27 -2.84
CA VAL A 41 -20.19 22.50 -3.25
C VAL A 41 -19.98 22.46 -4.76
N VAL A 42 -20.30 23.55 -5.45
CA VAL A 42 -20.02 23.69 -6.89
C VAL A 42 -18.75 24.52 -7.06
N ARG A 43 -17.70 23.95 -7.63
CA ARG A 43 -16.44 24.64 -7.98
C ARG A 43 -16.19 24.50 -9.47
N ASN A 44 -15.94 25.59 -10.16
CA ASN A 44 -15.66 25.61 -11.62
C ASN A 44 -16.71 24.85 -12.46
N ASN A 45 -17.98 24.94 -12.07
CA ASN A 45 -19.11 24.26 -12.70
C ASN A 45 -19.08 22.72 -12.56
N ILE A 46 -18.31 22.19 -11.59
CA ILE A 46 -18.23 20.77 -11.24
C ILE A 46 -18.79 20.60 -9.83
N HIS A 47 -19.64 19.59 -9.66
CA HIS A 47 -20.23 19.28 -8.36
C HIS A 47 -19.24 18.46 -7.50
N HIS A 48 -19.00 18.94 -6.30
CA HIS A 48 -18.20 18.26 -5.28
C HIS A 48 -19.04 17.98 -4.05
N THR A 49 -18.79 16.86 -3.43
CA THR A 49 -19.26 16.57 -2.07
C THR A 49 -18.12 16.85 -1.10
N GLU A 50 -18.34 17.79 -0.19
CA GLU A 50 -17.40 18.14 0.87
C GLU A 50 -17.82 17.48 2.19
N ILE A 51 -16.97 16.61 2.70
CA ILE A 51 -17.08 15.98 4.02
C ILE A 51 -16.25 16.79 4.99
N SER A 52 -16.81 17.21 6.12
CA SER A 52 -16.08 17.92 7.16
C SER A 52 -16.13 17.14 8.48
N VAL A 53 -14.97 17.02 9.13
CA VAL A 53 -14.85 16.48 10.50
C VAL A 53 -14.26 17.59 11.36
N SER A 54 -15.05 18.11 12.28
CA SER A 54 -14.68 19.19 13.19
C SER A 54 -14.61 18.68 14.62
N ASP A 55 -13.57 19.04 15.34
CA ASP A 55 -13.40 18.78 16.75
C ASP A 55 -13.15 20.07 17.54
N THR A 56 -13.46 20.04 18.84
CA THR A 56 -13.17 21.12 19.78
C THR A 56 -12.02 20.74 20.72
N GLY A 57 -11.03 20.01 20.21
CA GLY A 57 -9.89 19.50 20.96
C GLY A 57 -8.73 20.48 21.08
N PHE A 58 -7.52 19.95 21.23
CA PHE A 58 -6.31 20.75 21.47
C PHE A 58 -5.91 21.65 20.28
N GLY A 59 -6.44 21.37 19.08
CA GLY A 59 -6.01 22.04 17.85
C GLY A 59 -4.59 21.68 17.44
N ILE A 60 -4.09 22.33 16.39
CA ILE A 60 -2.78 22.08 15.77
C ILE A 60 -2.02 23.39 15.72
N ALA A 61 -0.74 23.35 16.10
CA ALA A 61 0.12 24.53 16.04
C ALA A 61 0.33 24.99 14.57
N PRO A 62 0.43 26.32 14.31
CA PRO A 62 0.65 26.82 12.95
C PRO A 62 1.87 26.24 12.26
N ASP A 63 2.94 25.99 13.02
CA ASP A 63 4.20 25.43 12.52
C ASP A 63 4.07 23.95 12.13
N ALA A 64 3.12 23.24 12.72
CA ALA A 64 2.83 21.83 12.44
C ALA A 64 1.93 21.65 11.21
N LEU A 65 1.04 22.60 10.90
CA LEU A 65 0.06 22.50 9.82
C LEU A 65 0.63 22.08 8.45
N PRO A 66 1.80 22.59 8.01
CA PRO A 66 2.37 22.16 6.73
C PRO A 66 2.79 20.68 6.71
N HIS A 67 3.06 20.11 7.89
CA HIS A 67 3.68 18.79 8.06
C HIS A 67 2.71 17.69 8.49
N ILE A 68 1.48 18.01 8.91
CA ILE A 68 0.54 16.99 9.44
C ILE A 68 0.17 15.90 8.44
N PHE A 69 0.37 16.14 7.15
CA PHE A 69 0.15 15.17 6.08
C PHE A 69 1.43 14.42 5.67
N ASP A 70 2.58 14.77 6.28
CA ASP A 70 3.83 14.06 6.04
C ASP A 70 3.79 12.71 6.77
N ARG A 71 4.39 11.69 6.15
CA ARG A 71 4.44 10.36 6.76
C ARG A 71 5.28 10.40 8.03
N TYR A 72 4.76 9.75 9.08
CA TYR A 72 5.42 9.63 10.38
C TYR A 72 5.56 10.95 11.16
N TYR A 73 4.97 12.04 10.69
CA TYR A 73 4.97 13.29 11.41
C TYR A 73 4.09 13.17 12.66
N GLN A 74 4.62 13.57 13.80
CA GLN A 74 3.93 13.68 15.09
C GLN A 74 4.42 14.94 15.77
N GLU A 75 3.49 15.75 16.26
CA GLU A 75 3.84 16.92 17.05
C GLU A 75 4.29 16.45 18.45
N GLY A 76 5.53 16.82 18.86
CA GLY A 76 6.12 16.47 20.14
C GLY A 76 5.58 17.32 21.29
N SER A 77 4.28 17.28 21.58
CA SER A 77 3.67 17.96 22.71
C SER A 77 3.48 17.03 23.90
N GLU A 78 3.42 17.59 25.13
CA GLU A 78 3.28 16.88 26.41
C GLU A 78 2.02 15.99 26.54
N HIS A 79 1.13 16.01 25.55
CA HIS A 79 -0.07 15.19 25.45
C HIS A 79 0.14 14.05 24.45
N GLN A 80 0.97 13.07 24.83
CA GLN A 80 1.28 11.88 24.04
C GLN A 80 0.05 10.98 23.83
N ALA A 81 -0.77 11.31 22.84
CA ALA A 81 -1.71 10.36 22.30
C ALA A 81 -0.99 9.51 21.23
N SER A 82 -0.76 8.23 21.52
CA SER A 82 -0.09 7.25 20.66
C SER A 82 -0.73 7.20 19.26
N GLY A 83 0.02 7.53 18.21
CA GLY A 83 -0.40 7.44 16.81
C GLY A 83 0.77 6.99 15.93
N THR A 84 0.49 6.50 14.74
CA THR A 84 1.52 6.04 13.79
C THR A 84 2.04 7.14 12.87
N GLY A 85 1.42 8.33 12.86
CA GLY A 85 1.74 9.40 11.91
C GLY A 85 1.46 9.06 10.44
N ILE A 86 0.71 7.98 10.17
CA ILE A 86 0.43 7.49 8.81
C ILE A 86 -1.00 7.86 8.38
N GLY A 87 -1.93 8.00 9.34
CA GLY A 87 -3.36 8.13 9.04
C GLY A 87 -3.69 9.32 8.14
N LEU A 88 -3.19 10.53 8.46
CA LEU A 88 -3.45 11.74 7.66
C LEU A 88 -2.71 11.69 6.31
N ALA A 89 -1.52 11.13 6.25
CA ALA A 89 -0.82 10.90 4.99
C ALA A 89 -1.58 9.94 4.06
N LEU A 90 -2.19 8.89 4.63
CA LEU A 90 -3.06 7.97 3.90
C LEU A 90 -4.31 8.67 3.38
N VAL A 91 -4.99 9.45 4.24
CA VAL A 91 -6.16 10.24 3.84
C VAL A 91 -5.84 11.17 2.67
N LYS A 92 -4.74 11.95 2.76
CA LYS A 92 -4.31 12.82 1.67
C LYS A 92 -4.08 12.06 0.38
N ASN A 93 -3.42 10.91 0.45
CA ASN A 93 -3.16 10.08 -0.73
C ASN A 93 -4.46 9.55 -1.35
N LEU A 94 -5.40 9.05 -0.54
CA LEU A 94 -6.70 8.56 -1.02
C LEU A 94 -7.53 9.67 -1.66
N VAL A 95 -7.55 10.86 -1.06
CA VAL A 95 -8.27 12.02 -1.59
C VAL A 95 -7.69 12.48 -2.93
N VAL A 96 -6.36 12.57 -3.03
CA VAL A 96 -5.67 12.94 -4.30
C VAL A 96 -5.92 11.91 -5.39
N LEU A 97 -6.01 10.61 -5.03
CA LEU A 97 -6.37 9.54 -5.98
C LEU A 97 -7.75 9.70 -6.59
N HIS A 98 -8.70 10.23 -5.82
CA HIS A 98 -10.06 10.49 -6.25
C HIS A 98 -10.22 11.91 -6.82
N GLU A 99 -9.10 12.51 -7.30
CA GLU A 99 -9.09 13.86 -7.85
C GLU A 99 -9.74 14.90 -6.92
N GLY A 100 -9.76 14.58 -5.61
CA GLY A 100 -10.29 15.42 -4.55
C GLY A 100 -9.24 16.33 -3.94
N GLU A 101 -9.70 17.15 -3.01
CA GLU A 101 -8.87 18.08 -2.24
C GLU A 101 -9.08 17.85 -0.73
N ILE A 102 -7.99 17.89 0.04
CA ILE A 102 -8.06 17.92 1.51
C ILE A 102 -7.46 19.22 2.03
N ARG A 103 -8.18 19.87 2.95
CA ARG A 103 -7.71 21.06 3.65
C ARG A 103 -7.99 20.95 5.15
N VAL A 104 -7.28 21.73 5.95
CA VAL A 104 -7.42 21.77 7.40
C VAL A 104 -7.46 23.22 7.86
N GLU A 105 -8.33 23.49 8.81
CA GLU A 105 -8.40 24.75 9.56
C GLU A 105 -8.27 24.41 11.04
N SER A 106 -7.29 24.96 11.74
CA SER A 106 -7.06 24.66 13.14
C SER A 106 -6.48 25.84 13.89
N SER A 107 -6.81 25.91 15.17
CA SER A 107 -6.24 26.87 16.12
C SER A 107 -6.01 26.18 17.46
N LEU A 108 -4.83 26.41 18.06
CA LEU A 108 -4.46 25.85 19.36
C LEU A 108 -5.54 26.14 20.42
N ASN A 109 -5.91 25.09 21.16
CA ASN A 109 -6.93 25.10 22.24
C ASN A 109 -8.36 25.52 21.78
N VAL A 110 -8.61 25.53 20.48
CA VAL A 110 -9.95 25.80 19.91
C VAL A 110 -10.51 24.55 19.23
N GLY A 111 -9.63 23.80 18.53
CA GLY A 111 -9.94 22.58 17.81
C GLY A 111 -9.46 22.61 16.37
N SER A 112 -9.83 21.57 15.63
CA SER A 112 -9.47 21.39 14.21
C SER A 112 -10.67 21.04 13.38
N THR A 113 -10.67 21.45 12.11
CA THR A 113 -11.66 21.02 11.11
C THR A 113 -10.94 20.56 9.86
N PHE A 114 -11.13 19.31 9.51
CA PHE A 114 -10.66 18.72 8.28
C PHE A 114 -11.78 18.71 7.25
N TYR A 115 -11.48 19.13 6.04
CA TYR A 115 -12.41 19.15 4.91
C TYR A 115 -11.87 18.25 3.81
N VAL A 116 -12.66 17.32 3.34
CA VAL A 116 -12.35 16.44 2.21
C VAL A 116 -13.40 16.70 1.14
N SER A 117 -12.96 17.15 -0.03
CA SER A 117 -13.81 17.44 -1.18
C SER A 117 -13.57 16.37 -2.25
N LEU A 118 -14.63 15.65 -2.63
CA LEU A 118 -14.61 14.62 -3.66
C LEU A 118 -15.57 15.00 -4.79
N LEU A 119 -15.27 14.57 -6.03
CA LEU A 119 -16.15 14.77 -7.17
C LEU A 119 -17.46 13.99 -6.97
N THR A 120 -18.61 14.63 -7.20
CA THR A 120 -19.93 14.01 -6.99
C THR A 120 -20.41 13.27 -8.22
N ASP A 121 -20.07 13.77 -9.41
CA ASP A 121 -20.52 13.21 -10.66
C ASP A 121 -19.62 12.06 -11.10
N ASN A 122 -20.21 11.02 -11.70
CA ASN A 122 -19.52 9.82 -12.20
C ASN A 122 -18.64 10.14 -13.44
N THR A 123 -17.91 11.24 -13.39
CA THR A 123 -17.04 11.75 -14.47
C THR A 123 -15.57 11.42 -14.24
N TYR A 124 -15.27 10.53 -13.30
CA TYR A 124 -13.89 10.02 -13.14
C TYR A 124 -13.44 9.34 -14.42
N PRO A 125 -12.32 9.75 -15.03
CA PRO A 125 -11.82 9.15 -16.28
C PRO A 125 -11.53 7.65 -16.16
N HIS A 126 -11.53 7.10 -14.95
CA HIS A 126 -11.13 5.72 -14.64
C HIS A 126 -12.09 4.99 -13.70
N VAL A 127 -13.37 5.34 -13.67
CA VAL A 127 -14.37 4.59 -12.90
C VAL A 127 -14.59 3.22 -13.54
N LEU A 128 -14.24 2.17 -12.81
CA LEU A 128 -14.67 0.81 -13.12
C LEU A 128 -16.17 0.72 -12.82
N HIS A 129 -16.99 0.81 -13.88
CA HIS A 129 -18.42 0.56 -13.75
C HIS A 129 -18.63 -0.91 -13.39
N ALA A 130 -19.09 -1.18 -12.17
CA ALA A 130 -19.59 -2.47 -11.75
C ALA A 130 -21.01 -2.67 -12.30
N ASP A 131 -21.15 -2.74 -13.64
CA ASP A 131 -22.33 -3.26 -14.30
C ASP A 131 -21.99 -3.63 -15.74
N SER A 132 -21.67 -4.90 -15.90
CA SER A 132 -22.16 -5.73 -17.00
C SER A 132 -21.53 -7.12 -16.92
N THR A 133 -22.28 -8.03 -16.36
CA THR A 133 -22.19 -9.45 -16.69
C THR A 133 -22.48 -9.61 -18.18
N GLU A 134 -21.45 -9.64 -18.99
CA GLU A 134 -21.50 -10.33 -20.28
C GLU A 134 -20.34 -11.31 -20.37
N LYS A 135 -20.76 -12.57 -20.25
CA LYS A 135 -19.97 -13.72 -20.67
C LYS A 135 -19.80 -13.63 -22.18
N THR A 136 -18.59 -13.39 -22.62
CA THR A 136 -18.20 -13.82 -23.97
C THR A 136 -17.20 -14.94 -23.82
N SER A 137 -17.73 -16.11 -24.18
CA SER A 137 -17.01 -17.34 -24.48
C SER A 137 -16.13 -17.15 -25.72
N ASP A 138 -15.08 -17.97 -25.74
CA ASP A 138 -14.28 -18.38 -26.89
C ASP A 138 -13.16 -17.45 -27.37
N GLU A 139 -11.96 -17.71 -26.82
CA GLU A 139 -10.81 -17.93 -27.70
C GLU A 139 -9.88 -18.98 -27.08
N LYS A 140 -9.81 -20.08 -27.79
CA LYS A 140 -8.83 -21.14 -27.59
C LYS A 140 -7.48 -20.61 -28.06
N ASP A 141 -6.62 -20.21 -27.13
CA ASP A 141 -5.21 -20.02 -27.42
C ASP A 141 -4.38 -21.20 -26.92
N GLU A 142 -3.47 -21.58 -27.77
CA GLU A 142 -2.62 -22.74 -27.72
C GLU A 142 -1.87 -22.87 -26.38
N LYS A 143 -1.92 -24.08 -25.82
CA LYS A 143 -1.14 -24.49 -24.67
C LYS A 143 0.35 -24.50 -25.03
N GLU A 144 1.06 -23.43 -24.76
CA GLU A 144 2.47 -23.53 -24.43
C GLU A 144 2.59 -23.81 -22.93
N GLU A 145 3.18 -24.95 -22.61
CA GLU A 145 3.51 -25.39 -21.25
C GLU A 145 4.53 -24.45 -20.61
N ASN A 146 4.06 -23.33 -20.08
CA ASN A 146 4.77 -22.59 -19.06
C ASN A 146 4.04 -22.86 -17.74
N ILE A 147 4.59 -23.75 -16.93
CA ILE A 147 4.10 -24.05 -15.59
C ILE A 147 4.29 -22.80 -14.74
N GLU A 148 3.35 -21.86 -14.81
CA GLU A 148 3.17 -20.90 -13.72
C GLU A 148 2.74 -21.73 -12.50
N PRO A 149 3.38 -21.59 -11.33
CA PRO A 149 2.88 -22.23 -10.14
C PRO A 149 1.47 -21.69 -9.87
N VAL A 150 0.45 -22.55 -10.09
CA VAL A 150 -0.93 -22.27 -9.78
C VAL A 150 -1.05 -22.13 -8.27
N HIS A 151 -0.84 -20.93 -7.76
CA HIS A 151 -1.16 -20.59 -6.40
C HIS A 151 -2.64 -20.19 -6.31
N SER A 152 -3.51 -21.18 -6.29
CA SER A 152 -4.91 -21.03 -5.85
C SER A 152 -4.99 -21.10 -4.33
N GLY A 153 -4.16 -20.35 -3.62
CA GLY A 153 -4.06 -20.43 -2.17
C GLY A 153 -4.37 -19.10 -1.48
N LYS A 154 -4.75 -19.19 -0.22
CA LYS A 154 -4.84 -18.06 0.70
C LYS A 154 -3.50 -17.31 0.76
N ARG A 155 -3.52 -16.00 1.08
CA ARG A 155 -2.31 -15.21 1.36
C ARG A 155 -1.54 -15.82 2.52
N ILE A 156 -0.20 -15.77 2.48
CA ILE A 156 0.66 -16.34 3.51
C ILE A 156 0.93 -15.27 4.59
N LEU A 157 0.54 -15.57 5.81
CA LEU A 157 0.89 -14.81 7.01
C LEU A 157 1.98 -15.57 7.78
N LEU A 158 3.16 -14.98 7.96
CA LEU A 158 4.22 -15.54 8.80
C LEU A 158 4.17 -14.88 10.18
N ILE A 159 3.99 -15.70 11.23
CA ILE A 159 4.03 -15.30 12.63
C ILE A 159 5.36 -15.74 13.23
N VAL A 160 6.08 -14.81 13.86
CA VAL A 160 7.35 -15.09 14.52
C VAL A 160 7.20 -14.68 15.99
N GLU A 161 6.99 -15.65 16.85
CA GLU A 161 6.66 -15.47 18.26
C GLU A 161 7.18 -16.68 19.07
N ASP A 162 7.93 -16.43 20.13
CA ASP A 162 8.47 -17.48 20.98
C ASP A 162 7.48 -17.97 22.05
N ASN A 163 6.50 -17.13 22.40
CA ASN A 163 5.42 -17.49 23.30
C ASN A 163 4.33 -18.27 22.55
N ARG A 164 4.16 -19.54 22.90
CA ARG A 164 3.19 -20.44 22.27
C ARG A 164 1.74 -19.95 22.41
N ASP A 165 1.35 -19.45 23.59
CA ASP A 165 -0.02 -19.03 23.84
C ASP A 165 -0.42 -17.84 22.96
N ILE A 166 0.52 -16.90 22.75
CA ILE A 166 0.31 -15.77 21.86
C ILE A 166 0.31 -16.23 20.40
N CYS A 167 1.22 -17.13 20.03
CA CYS A 167 1.29 -17.71 18.68
C CYS A 167 -0.04 -18.41 18.34
N ASP A 168 -0.51 -19.31 19.22
CA ASP A 168 -1.75 -20.07 19.03
C ASP A 168 -2.97 -19.14 18.94
N TYR A 169 -3.04 -18.11 19.78
CA TYR A 169 -4.09 -17.07 19.71
C TYR A 169 -4.13 -16.37 18.34
N ILE A 170 -2.97 -15.99 17.80
CA ILE A 170 -2.90 -15.35 16.48
C ILE A 170 -3.26 -16.36 15.38
N VAL A 171 -2.73 -17.60 15.44
CA VAL A 171 -3.04 -18.66 14.47
C VAL A 171 -4.53 -18.91 14.40
N GLU A 172 -5.19 -19.10 15.55
CA GLU A 172 -6.65 -19.34 15.63
C GLU A 172 -7.44 -18.18 15.02
N SER A 173 -7.00 -16.94 15.26
CA SER A 173 -7.68 -15.74 14.76
C SER A 173 -7.56 -15.51 13.26
N PHE A 174 -6.54 -16.09 12.58
CA PHE A 174 -6.23 -15.78 11.18
C PHE A 174 -6.27 -16.98 10.23
N SER A 175 -6.43 -18.21 10.71
CA SER A 175 -6.43 -19.44 9.89
C SER A 175 -7.54 -19.48 8.83
N ASP A 176 -8.64 -18.77 9.05
CA ASP A 176 -9.75 -18.72 8.10
C ASP A 176 -9.40 -17.87 6.87
N ASP A 177 -8.65 -16.79 7.05
CA ASP A 177 -8.34 -15.82 5.99
C ASP A 177 -6.97 -16.05 5.34
N PHE A 178 -6.01 -16.63 6.09
CA PHE A 178 -4.61 -16.79 5.68
C PHE A 178 -4.13 -18.24 5.75
N GLU A 179 -3.11 -18.56 4.92
CA GLU A 179 -2.22 -19.69 5.18
C GLU A 179 -1.20 -19.22 6.22
N VAL A 180 -1.42 -19.59 7.48
CA VAL A 180 -0.59 -19.15 8.59
C VAL A 180 0.62 -20.08 8.73
N ARG A 181 1.82 -19.48 8.78
CA ARG A 181 3.09 -20.16 9.10
C ARG A 181 3.67 -19.58 10.38
N THR A 182 4.36 -20.39 11.15
CA THR A 182 4.88 -19.97 12.46
C THR A 182 6.37 -20.25 12.59
N ALA A 183 7.07 -19.38 13.30
CA ALA A 183 8.47 -19.55 13.68
C ALA A 183 8.65 -19.12 15.13
N ALA A 184 9.51 -19.82 15.89
CA ALA A 184 9.71 -19.60 17.31
C ALA A 184 10.82 -18.57 17.65
N ASN A 185 11.52 -18.04 16.66
CA ASN A 185 12.58 -17.03 16.81
C ASN A 185 12.87 -16.36 15.46
N GLY A 186 13.62 -15.25 15.50
CA GLY A 186 13.93 -14.49 14.30
C GLY A 186 14.81 -15.22 13.27
N GLU A 187 15.63 -16.20 13.66
CA GLU A 187 16.44 -16.98 12.72
C GLU A 187 15.55 -17.90 11.88
N GLN A 188 14.67 -18.65 12.52
CA GLN A 188 13.68 -19.48 11.83
C GLN A 188 12.71 -18.62 11.00
N GLY A 189 12.32 -17.45 11.52
CA GLY A 189 11.48 -16.49 10.80
C GLY A 189 12.14 -16.00 9.51
N LEU A 190 13.43 -15.68 9.56
CA LEU A 190 14.23 -15.29 8.39
C LEU A 190 14.29 -16.42 7.36
N GLU A 191 14.61 -17.65 7.79
CA GLU A 191 14.69 -18.82 6.91
C GLU A 191 13.35 -19.09 6.22
N GLN A 192 12.27 -19.11 6.97
CA GLN A 192 10.93 -19.31 6.41
C GLN A 192 10.52 -18.18 5.46
N ALA A 193 10.80 -16.92 5.81
CA ALA A 193 10.50 -15.78 4.96
C ALA A 193 11.21 -15.86 3.61
N LEU A 194 12.48 -16.27 3.60
CA LEU A 194 13.26 -16.50 2.37
C LEU A 194 12.76 -17.70 1.56
N GLY A 195 12.22 -18.72 2.22
CA GLY A 195 11.73 -19.94 1.57
C GLY A 195 10.35 -19.79 0.96
N CYS A 196 9.41 -19.08 1.63
CA CYS A 196 8.01 -18.99 1.20
C CYS A 196 7.60 -17.61 0.68
N ILE A 197 8.41 -16.56 0.89
CA ILE A 197 8.10 -15.16 0.54
C ILE A 197 6.66 -14.82 0.97
N PRO A 198 6.38 -14.62 2.27
CA PRO A 198 5.04 -14.38 2.77
C PRO A 198 4.49 -13.01 2.31
N ASP A 199 3.17 -12.87 2.30
CA ASP A 199 2.50 -11.62 1.95
C ASP A 199 2.63 -10.57 3.06
N ILE A 200 2.75 -11.02 4.33
CA ILE A 200 2.96 -10.18 5.50
C ILE A 200 3.62 -10.97 6.64
N ILE A 201 4.40 -10.28 7.47
CA ILE A 201 5.06 -10.86 8.65
C ILE A 201 4.56 -10.11 9.90
N VAL A 202 4.22 -10.88 10.95
CA VAL A 202 3.98 -10.37 12.31
C VAL A 202 5.04 -10.99 13.21
N SER A 203 5.86 -10.16 13.86
CA SER A 203 6.99 -10.65 14.67
C SER A 203 7.03 -9.99 16.04
N ASP A 204 7.27 -10.78 17.08
CA ASP A 204 7.71 -10.21 18.34
C ASP A 204 9.10 -9.58 18.19
N ILE A 205 9.37 -8.53 18.98
CA ILE A 205 10.69 -7.91 19.08
C ILE A 205 11.59 -8.75 19.96
N MET A 206 11.11 -9.18 21.12
CA MET A 206 11.92 -9.80 22.17
C MET A 206 11.86 -11.33 22.06
N MET A 207 12.76 -11.91 21.28
CA MET A 207 12.86 -13.35 21.07
C MET A 207 14.29 -13.84 21.29
N PRO A 208 14.45 -15.13 21.71
CA PRO A 208 15.77 -15.75 21.83
C PRO A 208 16.42 -15.93 20.46
N VAL A 209 17.73 -16.15 20.43
CA VAL A 209 18.58 -16.42 19.25
C VAL A 209 18.73 -15.19 18.36
N MET A 210 17.65 -14.70 17.76
CA MET A 210 17.60 -13.48 16.95
C MET A 210 16.32 -12.71 17.27
N ASN A 211 16.46 -11.46 17.65
CA ASN A 211 15.32 -10.59 17.92
C ASN A 211 14.63 -10.13 16.62
N GLY A 212 13.37 -9.68 16.74
CA GLY A 212 12.55 -9.23 15.62
C GLY A 212 13.10 -8.03 14.86
N ILE A 213 13.81 -7.12 15.53
CA ILE A 213 14.42 -5.94 14.91
C ILE A 213 15.57 -6.36 13.97
N VAL A 214 16.44 -7.26 14.43
CA VAL A 214 17.56 -7.79 13.61
C VAL A 214 17.02 -8.57 12.41
N MET A 215 15.98 -9.39 12.62
CA MET A 215 15.31 -10.10 11.55
C MET A 215 14.71 -9.14 10.52
N CYS A 216 13.96 -8.13 10.99
CA CYS A 216 13.36 -7.10 10.14
C CYS A 216 14.42 -6.41 9.27
N ARG A 217 15.54 -5.97 9.86
CA ARG A 217 16.66 -5.34 9.13
C ARG A 217 17.16 -6.25 8.01
N LYS A 218 17.47 -7.51 8.31
CA LYS A 218 17.97 -8.47 7.31
C LYS A 218 16.95 -8.68 6.17
N LEU A 219 15.66 -8.77 6.48
CA LEU A 219 14.61 -8.91 5.49
C LEU A 219 14.45 -7.67 4.62
N LYS A 220 14.57 -6.48 5.19
CA LYS A 220 14.48 -5.20 4.46
C LYS A 220 15.73 -4.87 3.63
N GLU A 221 16.88 -5.45 3.96
CA GLU A 221 18.12 -5.33 3.21
C GLU A 221 18.28 -6.41 2.11
N ASP A 222 17.48 -7.46 2.11
CA ASP A 222 17.51 -8.50 1.07
C ASP A 222 16.57 -8.16 -0.08
N LEU A 223 17.10 -8.15 -1.31
CA LEU A 223 16.35 -7.84 -2.53
C LEU A 223 15.13 -8.73 -2.74
N ARG A 224 15.12 -9.96 -2.20
CA ARG A 224 14.02 -10.92 -2.34
C ARG A 224 12.84 -10.62 -1.43
N THR A 225 13.08 -9.99 -0.27
CA THR A 225 12.11 -9.83 0.81
C THR A 225 11.84 -8.37 1.21
N SER A 226 12.59 -7.39 0.66
CA SER A 226 12.46 -5.96 0.98
C SER A 226 11.03 -5.41 0.87
N HIS A 227 10.23 -5.96 -0.04
CA HIS A 227 8.84 -5.56 -0.29
C HIS A 227 7.85 -6.07 0.76
N ILE A 228 8.20 -7.10 1.56
CA ILE A 228 7.26 -7.73 2.49
C ILE A 228 6.95 -6.78 3.64
N PRO A 229 5.67 -6.46 3.91
CA PRO A 229 5.30 -5.65 5.08
C PRO A 229 5.53 -6.42 6.37
N ILE A 230 6.07 -5.73 7.39
CA ILE A 230 6.43 -6.30 8.69
C ILE A 230 5.76 -5.49 9.80
N ILE A 231 4.98 -6.17 10.65
CA ILE A 231 4.43 -5.64 11.90
C ILE A 231 5.26 -6.16 13.05
N LEU A 232 5.83 -5.26 13.86
CA LEU A 232 6.55 -5.63 15.07
C LEU A 232 5.64 -5.50 16.30
N LEU A 233 5.58 -6.57 17.10
CA LEU A 233 4.88 -6.60 18.38
C LEU A 233 5.86 -6.15 19.47
N THR A 234 5.48 -5.18 20.30
CA THR A 234 6.35 -4.58 21.30
C THR A 234 5.70 -4.52 22.68
N ALA A 235 6.49 -4.60 23.75
CA ALA A 235 6.01 -4.34 25.10
C ALA A 235 5.78 -2.81 25.30
N LYS A 236 4.88 -2.45 26.23
CA LYS A 236 4.35 -1.08 26.40
C LYS A 236 5.39 -0.01 26.76
N ASP A 237 6.57 -0.39 27.29
CA ASP A 237 7.50 0.54 27.94
C ASP A 237 8.77 0.85 27.15
N SER A 238 8.93 0.35 25.92
CA SER A 238 10.17 0.54 25.16
C SER A 238 10.03 1.60 24.07
N LEU A 239 10.13 2.88 24.44
CA LEU A 239 10.27 3.98 23.47
C LEU A 239 11.54 3.80 22.62
N GLN A 240 12.63 3.27 23.21
CA GLN A 240 13.89 2.99 22.51
C GLN A 240 13.72 1.91 21.42
N ASP A 241 12.98 0.82 21.68
CA ASP A 241 12.74 -0.21 20.69
C ASP A 241 11.89 0.29 19.51
N LYS A 242 11.03 1.28 19.75
CA LYS A 242 10.26 1.92 18.67
C LYS A 242 11.13 2.80 17.78
N GLU A 243 12.04 3.57 18.34
CA GLU A 243 12.97 4.42 17.58
C GLU A 243 13.94 3.59 16.75
N GLU A 244 14.54 2.54 17.32
CA GLU A 244 15.40 1.63 16.58
C GLU A 244 14.63 0.90 15.49
N GLY A 245 13.43 0.46 15.79
CA GLY A 245 12.61 -0.26 14.83
C GLY A 245 12.14 0.59 13.64
N TYR A 246 11.82 1.87 13.82
CA TYR A 246 11.52 2.79 12.71
C TYR A 246 12.73 3.00 11.81
N GLN A 247 13.93 3.08 12.36
CA GLN A 247 15.17 3.17 11.58
C GLN A 247 15.44 1.90 10.75
N VAL A 248 14.91 0.77 11.17
CA VAL A 248 15.10 -0.54 10.51
C VAL A 248 14.09 -0.78 9.37
N GLY A 249 13.07 0.07 9.23
CA GLY A 249 12.11 -0.02 8.13
C GLY A 249 10.91 -0.93 8.37
N ALA A 250 10.54 -1.23 9.63
CA ALA A 250 9.28 -1.92 9.91
C ALA A 250 8.09 -1.06 9.46
N ASP A 251 7.07 -1.70 8.88
CA ASP A 251 5.92 -1.00 8.30
C ASP A 251 4.89 -0.61 9.37
N SER A 252 4.84 -1.30 10.51
CA SER A 252 3.94 -0.99 11.62
C SER A 252 4.43 -1.58 12.95
N TYR A 253 3.93 -0.99 14.05
CA TYR A 253 4.14 -1.45 15.43
C TYR A 253 2.82 -1.67 16.13
N LEU A 254 2.75 -2.70 16.97
CA LEU A 254 1.59 -2.99 17.80
C LEU A 254 2.06 -3.31 19.22
N THR A 255 1.52 -2.61 20.21
CA THR A 255 1.88 -2.81 21.62
C THR A 255 1.11 -3.96 22.22
N LYS A 256 1.80 -4.86 22.94
CA LYS A 256 1.22 -5.91 23.77
C LYS A 256 0.68 -5.29 25.10
N PRO A 257 -0.52 -5.65 25.61
CA PRO A 257 -1.46 -6.59 25.00
C PRO A 257 -2.28 -5.94 23.87
N PHE A 258 -2.61 -6.72 22.85
CA PHE A 258 -3.42 -6.30 21.70
C PHE A 258 -4.64 -7.20 21.51
N SER A 259 -5.66 -6.69 20.82
CA SER A 259 -6.79 -7.49 20.37
C SER A 259 -6.57 -8.03 18.96
N ALA A 260 -7.11 -9.22 18.66
CA ALA A 260 -7.09 -9.78 17.31
C ALA A 260 -7.71 -8.82 16.28
N THR A 261 -8.78 -8.13 16.63
CA THR A 261 -9.45 -7.12 15.80
C THR A 261 -8.49 -5.99 15.39
N LEU A 262 -7.68 -5.49 16.33
CA LEU A 262 -6.72 -4.43 16.03
C LEU A 262 -5.59 -4.93 15.14
N LEU A 263 -5.08 -6.16 15.38
CA LEU A 263 -4.06 -6.78 14.52
C LEU A 263 -4.63 -7.04 13.13
N HIS A 264 -5.87 -7.53 13.02
CA HIS A 264 -6.56 -7.75 11.75
C HIS A 264 -6.68 -6.46 10.93
N SER A 265 -7.12 -5.38 11.56
CA SER A 265 -7.21 -4.06 10.91
C SER A 265 -5.84 -3.57 10.41
N ARG A 266 -4.76 -3.80 11.17
CA ARG A 266 -3.40 -3.42 10.76
C ARG A 266 -2.90 -4.23 9.57
N ILE A 267 -3.11 -5.54 9.59
CA ILE A 267 -2.75 -6.45 8.49
C ILE A 267 -3.50 -6.04 7.22
N HIS A 268 -4.81 -5.86 7.32
CA HIS A 268 -5.66 -5.47 6.20
C HIS A 268 -5.20 -4.14 5.58
N ASN A 269 -5.00 -3.11 6.41
CA ASN A 269 -4.58 -1.79 5.93
C ASN A 269 -3.22 -1.82 5.22
N LEU A 270 -2.25 -2.61 5.71
CA LEU A 270 -0.95 -2.75 5.04
C LEU A 270 -1.07 -3.46 3.70
N LEU A 271 -1.85 -4.54 3.63
CA LEU A 271 -2.06 -5.28 2.39
C LEU A 271 -2.83 -4.47 1.36
N GLU A 272 -3.87 -3.74 1.76
CA GLU A 272 -4.63 -2.86 0.85
C GLU A 272 -3.78 -1.68 0.37
N SER A 273 -2.98 -1.07 1.24
CA SER A 273 -2.05 -0.01 0.82
C SER A 273 -1.05 -0.52 -0.24
N ARG A 274 -0.56 -1.76 -0.11
CA ARG A 274 0.32 -2.38 -1.10
C ARG A 274 -0.40 -2.66 -2.41
N LYS A 275 -1.62 -3.17 -2.35
CA LYS A 275 -2.47 -3.40 -3.54
C LYS A 275 -2.73 -2.10 -4.31
N LEU A 276 -3.10 -1.03 -3.62
CA LEU A 276 -3.31 0.29 -4.23
C LEU A 276 -2.04 0.84 -4.89
N LEU A 277 -0.86 0.65 -4.28
CA LEU A 277 0.42 1.04 -4.89
C LEU A 277 0.70 0.25 -6.17
N ALA A 278 0.43 -1.05 -6.17
CA ALA A 278 0.60 -1.92 -7.34
C ALA A 278 -0.38 -1.53 -8.47
N GLU A 279 -1.62 -1.22 -8.16
CA GLU A 279 -2.63 -0.75 -9.12
C GLU A 279 -2.22 0.60 -9.74
N ARG A 280 -1.70 1.52 -8.94
CA ARG A 280 -1.13 2.79 -9.46
C ARG A 280 0.03 2.58 -10.40
N PHE A 281 0.90 1.63 -10.10
CA PHE A 281 2.00 1.28 -11.00
C PHE A 281 1.47 0.81 -12.36
N ASN A 282 0.30 0.16 -12.38
CA ASN A 282 -0.34 -0.29 -13.61
C ASN A 282 -0.97 0.84 -14.42
N THR A 283 -1.60 1.81 -13.77
CA THR A 283 -2.37 2.87 -14.44
C THR A 283 -1.47 4.00 -14.96
N ASN A 284 -0.36 4.31 -14.29
CA ASN A 284 0.52 5.45 -14.62
C ASN A 284 1.55 5.19 -15.72
N SER A 285 1.47 4.09 -16.47
CA SER A 285 2.45 3.74 -17.49
C SER A 285 2.41 4.58 -18.77
N ILE A 286 1.46 5.51 -18.93
CA ILE A 286 1.25 6.29 -20.16
C ILE A 286 2.01 7.64 -20.17
N LEU A 287 2.44 8.16 -19.00
CA LEU A 287 3.13 9.46 -18.91
C LEU A 287 4.45 9.32 -18.13
N ILE A 288 5.56 9.53 -18.82
CA ILE A 288 6.95 9.42 -18.30
C ILE A 288 7.19 10.30 -17.06
N ASP A 289 6.53 11.46 -16.95
CA ASP A 289 6.68 12.40 -15.83
C ASP A 289 6.04 11.93 -14.49
N LYS A 290 5.10 10.96 -14.53
CA LYS A 290 4.44 10.47 -13.31
C LYS A 290 5.14 9.25 -12.69
N ARG A 291 6.13 8.64 -13.35
CA ARG A 291 6.96 7.56 -12.76
C ARG A 291 7.70 8.04 -11.51
N ALA A 292 8.18 9.26 -11.48
CA ALA A 292 8.91 9.82 -10.35
C ALA A 292 8.10 9.79 -9.05
N ALA A 293 6.81 10.14 -9.09
CA ALA A 293 5.95 10.20 -7.90
C ALA A 293 5.62 8.81 -7.29
N VAL A 294 5.58 7.75 -8.12
CA VAL A 294 5.36 6.37 -7.64
C VAL A 294 6.67 5.79 -7.08
N THR A 295 7.80 6.13 -7.70
CA THR A 295 9.13 5.70 -7.29
C THR A 295 9.52 6.28 -5.92
N GLU A 296 9.10 7.51 -5.59
CA GLU A 296 9.32 8.12 -4.27
C GLU A 296 8.60 7.39 -3.12
N SER A 297 7.53 6.64 -3.40
CA SER A 297 6.76 5.91 -2.40
C SER A 297 7.23 4.47 -2.16
N MET A 298 8.11 3.94 -3.01
CA MET A 298 8.66 2.59 -2.92
C MET A 298 10.02 2.59 -2.20
N ASN A 299 10.36 1.45 -1.59
CA ASN A 299 11.69 1.25 -1.01
C ASN A 299 12.76 1.32 -2.13
N LYS A 300 13.95 1.87 -1.82
CA LYS A 300 15.07 1.99 -2.76
C LYS A 300 15.41 0.67 -3.45
N LEU A 301 15.47 -0.44 -2.70
CA LEU A 301 15.74 -1.78 -3.23
C LEU A 301 14.65 -2.29 -4.20
N ASP A 302 13.41 -1.94 -3.96
CA ASP A 302 12.29 -2.34 -4.83
C ASP A 302 12.32 -1.53 -6.14
N ASN A 303 12.74 -0.28 -6.10
CA ASN A 303 12.98 0.53 -7.29
C ASN A 303 14.16 -0.01 -8.12
N GLU A 304 15.30 -0.30 -7.48
CA GLU A 304 16.46 -0.91 -8.12
C GLU A 304 16.12 -2.26 -8.76
N PHE A 305 15.26 -3.06 -8.09
CA PHE A 305 14.77 -4.33 -8.63
C PHE A 305 13.98 -4.12 -9.92
N LEU A 306 13.01 -3.20 -9.94
CA LEU A 306 12.19 -2.93 -11.12
C LEU A 306 13.00 -2.31 -12.27
N GLU A 307 13.94 -1.41 -11.96
CA GLU A 307 14.85 -0.84 -12.96
C GLU A 307 15.70 -1.93 -13.61
N LYS A 308 16.24 -2.86 -12.82
CA LYS A 308 17.04 -3.97 -13.33
C LYS A 308 16.22 -4.91 -14.21
N ILE A 309 14.99 -5.24 -13.79
CA ILE A 309 14.06 -6.05 -14.60
C ILE A 309 13.73 -5.35 -15.91
N ASN A 310 13.42 -4.06 -15.89
CA ASN A 310 13.12 -3.29 -17.09
C ASN A 310 14.30 -3.30 -18.06
N LYS A 311 15.52 -3.06 -17.57
CA LYS A 311 16.72 -3.09 -18.38
C LYS A 311 16.96 -4.47 -19.01
N LEU A 312 16.81 -5.56 -18.25
CA LEU A 312 16.94 -6.93 -18.76
C LEU A 312 15.94 -7.25 -19.86
N ILE A 313 14.71 -6.72 -19.76
CA ILE A 313 13.69 -6.86 -20.80
C ILE A 313 14.04 -6.02 -22.01
N GLU A 314 14.45 -4.73 -21.84
CA GLU A 314 14.80 -3.80 -22.91
C GLU A 314 16.00 -4.30 -23.72
N ASP A 315 17.05 -4.81 -23.06
CA ASP A 315 18.27 -5.31 -23.72
C ASP A 315 18.00 -6.51 -24.66
N ARG A 316 16.91 -7.24 -24.44
CA ARG A 316 16.52 -8.41 -25.26
C ARG A 316 15.31 -8.23 -26.14
N LEU A 317 14.71 -7.05 -26.18
CA LEU A 317 13.53 -6.79 -27.04
C LEU A 317 13.77 -7.12 -28.52
N SER A 318 15.02 -6.96 -29.00
CA SER A 318 15.38 -7.09 -30.43
C SER A 318 15.91 -8.47 -30.81
N SER A 319 16.21 -9.37 -29.89
CA SER A 319 17.08 -10.51 -30.20
C SER A 319 16.56 -11.90 -29.89
N GLU A 320 15.68 -12.11 -28.89
CA GLU A 320 15.29 -13.47 -28.48
C GLU A 320 13.98 -13.51 -27.68
N LYS A 321 13.39 -14.71 -27.51
CA LYS A 321 12.29 -14.96 -26.59
C LYS A 321 12.75 -14.64 -25.14
N ILE A 322 12.11 -13.65 -24.52
CA ILE A 322 12.29 -13.37 -23.10
C ILE A 322 11.35 -14.31 -22.33
N ASP A 323 11.92 -15.19 -21.54
CA ASP A 323 11.18 -16.09 -20.66
C ASP A 323 11.43 -15.77 -19.17
N ILE A 324 10.63 -16.38 -18.31
CA ILE A 324 10.73 -16.20 -16.85
C ILE A 324 12.07 -16.77 -16.33
N GLY A 325 12.54 -17.89 -16.92
CA GLY A 325 13.80 -18.54 -16.55
C GLY A 325 14.98 -17.57 -16.68
N TYR A 326 15.08 -16.90 -17.81
CA TYR A 326 16.13 -15.90 -18.02
C TYR A 326 16.12 -14.79 -16.97
N LEU A 327 14.94 -14.25 -16.65
CA LEU A 327 14.84 -13.17 -15.66
C LEU A 327 15.17 -13.67 -14.25
N SER A 328 14.74 -14.86 -13.88
CA SER A 328 15.03 -15.44 -12.57
C SER A 328 16.52 -15.75 -12.40
N ASP A 329 17.19 -16.28 -13.41
CA ASP A 329 18.62 -16.53 -13.40
C ASP A 329 19.42 -15.23 -13.30
N ALA A 330 19.06 -14.21 -14.12
CA ALA A 330 19.72 -12.90 -14.11
C ALA A 330 19.52 -12.14 -12.77
N MET A 331 18.42 -12.40 -12.07
CA MET A 331 18.12 -11.82 -10.75
C MET A 331 18.61 -12.69 -9.59
N CYS A 332 19.16 -13.89 -9.85
CA CYS A 332 19.56 -14.89 -8.85
C CYS A 332 18.41 -15.24 -7.89
N MET A 333 17.21 -15.44 -8.44
CA MET A 333 15.98 -15.75 -7.71
C MET A 333 15.32 -17.01 -8.29
N SER A 334 14.53 -17.73 -7.47
CA SER A 334 13.66 -18.76 -8.02
C SER A 334 12.50 -18.15 -8.81
N ASN A 335 11.93 -18.90 -9.76
CA ASN A 335 10.75 -18.44 -10.52
C ASN A 335 9.59 -18.04 -9.59
N SER A 336 9.39 -18.78 -8.50
CA SER A 336 8.34 -18.48 -7.51
C SER A 336 8.62 -17.19 -6.72
N THR A 337 9.86 -16.95 -6.33
CA THR A 337 10.29 -15.72 -5.65
C THR A 337 10.10 -14.50 -6.56
N LEU A 338 10.58 -14.62 -7.81
CA LEU A 338 10.42 -13.57 -8.81
C LEU A 338 8.94 -13.27 -9.06
N TYR A 339 8.11 -14.30 -9.27
CA TYR A 339 6.66 -14.13 -9.46
C TYR A 339 6.00 -13.42 -8.28
N ARG A 340 6.24 -13.87 -7.03
CA ARG A 340 5.64 -13.27 -5.83
C ARG A 340 6.04 -11.81 -5.67
N LYS A 341 7.34 -11.50 -5.83
CA LYS A 341 7.82 -10.11 -5.74
C LYS A 341 7.24 -9.24 -6.85
N MET A 342 7.22 -9.71 -8.09
CA MET A 342 6.62 -8.98 -9.21
C MET A 342 5.13 -8.71 -8.97
N LYS A 343 4.39 -9.73 -8.52
CA LYS A 343 2.95 -9.61 -8.20
C LYS A 343 2.70 -8.62 -7.07
N ALA A 344 3.53 -8.66 -6.02
CA ALA A 344 3.42 -7.74 -4.87
C ALA A 344 3.71 -6.28 -5.25
N LEU A 345 4.71 -6.02 -6.12
CA LEU A 345 5.13 -4.67 -6.47
C LEU A 345 4.29 -4.05 -7.59
N THR A 346 3.86 -4.86 -8.56
CA THR A 346 3.22 -4.38 -9.80
C THR A 346 1.77 -4.82 -9.96
N GLY A 347 1.29 -5.77 -9.15
CA GLY A 347 -0.01 -6.41 -9.33
C GLY A 347 -0.10 -7.36 -10.53
N LEU A 348 0.95 -7.44 -11.36
CA LEU A 348 1.01 -8.26 -12.57
C LEU A 348 1.84 -9.52 -12.35
N SER A 349 1.50 -10.60 -13.04
CA SER A 349 2.40 -11.74 -13.19
C SER A 349 3.64 -11.34 -13.99
N THR A 350 4.72 -12.12 -13.89
CA THR A 350 5.95 -11.84 -14.61
C THR A 350 5.73 -11.79 -16.13
N ASN A 351 4.89 -12.70 -16.66
CA ASN A 351 4.55 -12.73 -18.08
C ASN A 351 3.73 -11.52 -18.53
N GLU A 352 2.73 -11.14 -17.74
CA GLU A 352 1.92 -9.93 -18.00
C GLU A 352 2.81 -8.68 -17.99
N TYR A 353 3.75 -8.60 -17.05
CA TYR A 353 4.69 -7.49 -16.98
C TYR A 353 5.61 -7.42 -18.19
N ILE A 354 6.20 -8.54 -18.62
CA ILE A 354 7.02 -8.61 -19.86
C ILE A 354 6.18 -8.15 -21.07
N ARG A 355 4.95 -8.65 -21.19
CA ARG A 355 4.03 -8.27 -22.28
C ARG A 355 3.74 -6.77 -22.28
N LYS A 356 3.49 -6.19 -21.09
CA LYS A 356 3.26 -4.75 -20.91
C LYS A 356 4.45 -3.92 -21.35
N ILE A 357 5.67 -4.26 -20.95
CA ILE A 357 6.89 -3.54 -21.35
C ILE A 357 7.11 -3.63 -22.86
N LYS A 358 6.92 -4.82 -23.46
CA LYS A 358 7.01 -5.01 -24.92
C LYS A 358 6.01 -4.12 -25.67
N MET A 359 4.76 -4.02 -25.19
CA MET A 359 3.74 -3.18 -25.79
C MET A 359 4.10 -1.69 -25.71
N GLN A 360 4.58 -1.22 -24.57
CA GLN A 360 5.03 0.15 -24.39
C GLN A 360 6.22 0.51 -25.30
N TYR A 361 7.12 -0.43 -25.51
CA TYR A 361 8.24 -0.22 -26.42
C TYR A 361 7.77 -0.12 -27.88
N ALA A 362 6.85 -1.01 -28.30
CA ALA A 362 6.25 -0.96 -29.63
C ALA A 362 5.49 0.36 -29.87
N GLU A 363 4.75 0.86 -28.89
CA GLU A 363 4.06 2.14 -28.94
C GLU A 363 5.04 3.30 -29.14
N ARG A 364 6.16 3.33 -28.42
CA ARG A 364 7.22 4.34 -28.60
C ARG A 364 7.81 4.32 -30.02
N LEU A 365 8.08 3.14 -30.56
CA LEU A 365 8.61 2.99 -31.92
C LEU A 365 7.60 3.50 -32.95
N LEU A 366 6.32 3.17 -32.80
CA LEU A 366 5.26 3.65 -33.70
C LEU A 366 5.13 5.19 -33.62
N PHE A 367 5.22 5.76 -32.44
CA PHE A 367 5.17 7.21 -32.26
C PHE A 367 6.35 7.91 -32.94
N CYS A 368 7.57 7.40 -32.82
CA CYS A 368 8.73 7.91 -33.50
C CYS A 368 8.60 7.80 -35.02
N LEU A 369 8.06 6.69 -35.55
CA LEU A 369 7.88 6.50 -36.99
C LEU A 369 6.81 7.43 -37.60
N LEU A 370 5.74 7.73 -36.85
CA LEU A 370 4.69 8.66 -37.28
C LEU A 370 5.18 10.10 -37.41
N TYR A 371 6.16 10.52 -36.58
CA TYR A 371 6.73 11.85 -36.63
C TYR A 371 7.91 12.00 -37.61
N THR A 372 8.52 10.90 -38.05
CA THR A 372 9.67 10.92 -38.99
C THR A 372 9.31 10.57 -40.42
N SER A 373 8.05 10.14 -40.68
CA SER A 373 7.56 9.88 -42.03
C SER A 373 7.15 11.22 -42.71
N PRO A 374 7.77 11.65 -43.83
CA PRO A 374 7.30 12.82 -44.56
C PRO A 374 5.85 12.56 -45.02
N SER A 375 5.00 13.57 -44.85
CA SER A 375 3.62 13.53 -45.34
C SER A 375 3.58 13.18 -46.83
N PRO A 376 2.73 12.25 -47.28
CA PRO A 376 2.59 11.94 -48.70
C PRO A 376 1.91 13.04 -49.52
N ARG A 377 1.84 14.27 -49.01
CA ARG A 377 1.20 15.43 -49.64
C ARG A 377 2.18 16.62 -49.60
N ASP A 378 3.19 16.58 -50.47
CA ASP A 378 3.84 17.74 -51.08
C ASP A 378 4.26 17.37 -52.50
#